data_bcb61bcfcf91a6c61cea24ca94146b48
#
_entry.id   bcb61bcfcf91a6c61cea24ca94146b48
#
_cell.length_a   1.000
_cell.length_b   1.000
_cell.length_c   1.000
_cell.angle_alpha   90.00
_cell.angle_beta   90.00
_cell.angle_gamma   90.00
#
_symmetry.space_group_name_H-M   'P 1'
#
loop_
_entity.id
_entity.type
_entity.pdbx_description
1 polymer ?
#
loop_
_entity_poly.entity_id
_entity_poly.type
_entity_poly.pdbx_seq_one_letter_code
_entity_poly.pdbx_strand_id
1 'polypeptide(L)'
;RQRQMCIRDRYCSPLFFLLQFLIVLNWLAIVIRQRSLKMRKWGMLVTHGAFILILLGALVSHLYGEEGILHLREGETSNRFAVRHAGEVTYHTLPFSVELINFTLTRYPGSSSPSAYESELLVHLDGEVISERVYMNNVLDVKGYRFFQASYDQDEQGTVLSVNRDVAGRTITYTGYAVLSVSYTHLTLP
;
A
#
# COMPACT_ATOMS: atom_id res chain seq x y z
N ARG A 1 -4.79 -14.48 10.83
CA ARG A 1 -5.52 -13.27 11.30
C ARG A 1 -4.85 -12.58 12.50
N GLN A 2 -4.47 -13.28 13.57
CA GLN A 2 -3.81 -12.67 14.76
C GLN A 2 -2.47 -11.98 14.45
N ARG A 3 -1.61 -12.54 13.59
CA ARG A 3 -0.30 -11.92 13.26
C ARG A 3 -0.44 -10.59 12.52
N GLN A 4 -1.40 -10.45 11.63
CA GLN A 4 -1.62 -9.19 10.89
C GLN A 4 -2.17 -8.09 11.81
N MET A 5 -3.06 -8.42 12.74
CA MET A 5 -3.54 -7.48 13.77
C MET A 5 -2.39 -6.97 14.64
N CYS A 6 -1.52 -7.84 15.15
CA CYS A 6 -0.37 -7.43 15.97
C CYS A 6 0.64 -6.55 15.22
N ILE A 7 0.85 -6.76 13.93
CA ILE A 7 1.74 -5.93 13.12
C ILE A 7 1.15 -4.53 12.93
N ARG A 8 -0.11 -4.45 12.53
CA ARG A 8 -0.82 -3.17 12.34
C ARG A 8 -0.87 -2.35 13.63
N ASP A 9 -1.23 -2.96 14.76
CA ASP A 9 -1.30 -2.29 16.07
C ASP A 9 0.05 -1.71 16.49
N ARG A 10 1.16 -2.37 16.13
CA ARG A 10 2.50 -1.91 16.49
C ARG A 10 2.96 -0.73 15.64
N TYR A 11 2.75 -0.78 14.31
CA TYR A 11 3.16 0.29 13.39
C TYR A 11 2.21 1.49 13.38
N CYS A 12 0.96 1.32 13.81
CA CYS A 12 -0.01 2.40 13.98
C CYS A 12 -0.09 2.93 15.41
N SER A 13 0.84 2.52 16.31
CA SER A 13 0.81 2.95 17.71
C SER A 13 1.28 4.41 17.86
N PRO A 14 0.70 5.18 18.79
CA PRO A 14 1.14 6.55 19.09
C PRO A 14 2.63 6.62 19.49
N LEU A 15 3.13 5.57 20.15
CA LEU A 15 4.54 5.46 20.51
C LEU A 15 5.45 5.41 19.28
N PHE A 16 5.04 4.70 18.24
CA PHE A 16 5.80 4.60 17.00
C PHE A 16 5.90 5.97 16.30
N PHE A 17 4.81 6.72 16.21
CA PHE A 17 4.82 8.07 15.66
C PHE A 17 5.62 9.06 16.51
N LEU A 18 5.55 8.94 17.84
CA LEU A 18 6.37 9.74 18.74
C LEU A 18 7.87 9.51 18.50
N LEU A 19 8.30 8.25 18.38
CA LEU A 19 9.68 7.90 18.07
C LEU A 19 10.15 8.46 16.73
N GLN A 20 9.33 8.37 15.69
CA GLN A 20 9.62 8.97 14.37
C GLN A 20 9.76 10.49 14.47
N PHE A 21 8.86 11.14 15.19
CA PHE A 21 8.95 12.58 15.43
C PHE A 21 10.23 12.99 16.14
N LEU A 22 10.66 12.24 17.18
CA LEU A 22 11.89 12.47 17.89
C LEU A 22 13.13 12.30 17.00
N ILE A 23 13.11 11.32 16.07
CA ILE A 23 14.17 11.12 15.09
C ILE A 23 14.28 12.34 14.18
N VAL A 24 13.18 12.87 13.68
CA VAL A 24 13.15 14.08 12.84
C VAL A 24 13.67 15.29 13.61
N LEU A 25 13.23 15.49 14.85
CA LEU A 25 13.73 16.59 15.71
C LEU A 25 15.23 16.50 15.96
N ASN A 26 15.73 15.29 16.28
CA ASN A 26 17.15 15.05 16.48
C ASN A 26 17.96 15.41 15.23
N TRP A 27 17.50 14.98 14.07
CA TRP A 27 18.15 15.32 12.80
C TRP A 27 18.17 16.82 12.54
N LEU A 28 17.04 17.52 12.75
CA LEU A 28 16.98 19.00 12.61
C LEU A 28 17.97 19.68 13.56
N ALA A 29 18.04 19.22 14.81
CA ALA A 29 18.99 19.74 15.78
C ALA A 29 20.46 19.59 15.32
N ILE A 30 20.80 18.43 14.74
CA ILE A 30 22.13 18.16 14.19
C ILE A 30 22.43 19.10 13.00
N VAL A 31 21.48 19.27 12.07
CA VAL A 31 21.62 20.17 10.91
C VAL A 31 21.90 21.60 11.37
N ILE A 32 21.15 22.08 12.35
CA ILE A 32 21.29 23.43 12.91
C ILE A 32 22.63 23.57 13.64
N ARG A 33 22.93 22.65 14.57
CA ARG A 33 24.15 22.68 15.41
C ARG A 33 25.43 22.62 14.59
N GLN A 34 25.47 21.76 13.56
CA GLN A 34 26.64 21.61 12.68
C GLN A 34 26.73 22.68 11.60
N ARG A 35 25.77 23.57 11.52
CA ARG A 35 25.67 24.57 10.43
C ARG A 35 25.82 23.93 9.03
N SER A 36 25.23 22.73 8.85
CA SER A 36 25.40 21.89 7.65
C SER A 36 25.02 22.61 6.36
N LEU A 37 24.04 23.50 6.40
CA LEU A 37 23.66 24.37 5.27
C LEU A 37 24.79 25.33 4.88
N LYS A 38 25.44 25.99 5.87
CA LYS A 38 26.56 26.90 5.61
C LYS A 38 27.82 26.18 5.11
N MET A 39 28.03 24.94 5.63
CA MET A 39 29.15 24.09 5.23
C MET A 39 28.92 23.38 3.89
N ARG A 40 27.79 23.61 3.23
CA ARG A 40 27.42 23.02 1.93
C ARG A 40 27.50 21.48 1.90
N LYS A 41 27.12 20.81 2.99
CA LYS A 41 27.09 19.33 3.09
C LYS A 41 25.83 18.78 2.41
N TRP A 42 25.67 19.09 1.13
CA TRP A 42 24.45 18.79 0.36
C TRP A 42 24.10 17.29 0.34
N GLY A 43 25.11 16.42 0.16
CA GLY A 43 24.87 14.99 0.11
C GLY A 43 24.20 14.47 1.38
N MET A 44 24.74 14.83 2.55
CA MET A 44 24.14 14.46 3.84
C MET A 44 22.72 15.04 4.00
N LEU A 45 22.51 16.29 3.60
CA LEU A 45 21.21 16.95 3.71
C LEU A 45 20.17 16.29 2.83
N VAL A 46 20.50 15.96 1.58
CA VAL A 46 19.58 15.35 0.63
C VAL A 46 19.23 13.91 1.07
N THR A 47 20.21 13.12 1.48
CA THR A 47 19.98 11.75 1.95
C THR A 47 19.05 11.71 3.17
N HIS A 48 19.32 12.52 4.19
CA HIS A 48 18.49 12.54 5.38
C HIS A 48 17.13 13.21 5.12
N GLY A 49 17.08 14.21 4.24
CA GLY A 49 15.84 14.82 3.78
C GLY A 49 14.93 13.81 3.06
N ALA A 50 15.52 12.91 2.27
CA ALA A 50 14.78 11.82 1.63
C ALA A 50 14.14 10.86 2.66
N PHE A 51 14.84 10.53 3.75
CA PHE A 51 14.25 9.74 4.85
C PHE A 51 13.06 10.45 5.49
N ILE A 52 13.18 11.77 5.75
CA ILE A 52 12.07 12.55 6.30
C ILE A 52 10.89 12.56 5.34
N LEU A 53 11.15 12.69 4.04
CA LEU A 53 10.09 12.65 3.02
C LEU A 53 9.36 11.29 3.01
N ILE A 54 10.09 10.18 3.17
CA ILE A 54 9.50 8.84 3.31
C ILE A 54 8.63 8.76 4.57
N LEU A 55 9.12 9.25 5.71
CA LEU A 55 8.35 9.26 6.96
C LEU A 55 7.10 10.14 6.85
N LEU A 56 7.21 11.29 6.18
CA LEU A 56 6.08 12.16 5.90
C LEU A 56 5.05 11.46 5.01
N GLY A 57 5.49 10.76 3.97
CA GLY A 57 4.62 9.96 3.11
C GLY A 57 3.88 8.89 3.91
N ALA A 58 4.57 8.16 4.79
CA ALA A 58 3.96 7.17 5.68
C ALA A 58 2.93 7.78 6.63
N LEU A 59 3.19 8.98 7.17
CA LEU A 59 2.25 9.72 8.00
C LEU A 59 1.00 10.13 7.20
N VAL A 60 1.18 10.63 5.98
CA VAL A 60 0.07 11.00 5.09
C VAL A 60 -0.77 9.78 4.73
N SER A 61 -0.13 8.64 4.42
CA SER A 61 -0.82 7.36 4.20
C SER A 61 -1.64 6.94 5.42
N HIS A 62 -1.09 7.09 6.62
CA HIS A 62 -1.79 6.73 7.85
C HIS A 62 -3.01 7.62 8.12
N LEU A 63 -2.93 8.93 7.80
CA LEU A 63 -3.99 9.90 8.08
C LEU A 63 -5.09 9.92 7.03
N TYR A 64 -4.75 9.69 5.76
CA TYR A 64 -5.63 9.88 4.61
C TYR A 64 -5.81 8.62 3.76
N GLY A 65 -5.02 7.57 4.01
CA GLY A 65 -5.16 6.29 3.31
C GLY A 65 -6.44 5.56 3.72
N GLU A 66 -7.18 5.08 2.75
CA GLU A 66 -8.35 4.21 2.96
C GLU A 66 -7.95 2.78 2.63
N GLU A 67 -8.19 1.86 3.55
CA GLU A 67 -7.93 0.44 3.37
C GLU A 67 -9.17 -0.38 3.71
N GLY A 68 -9.56 -1.25 2.81
CA GLY A 68 -10.73 -2.08 2.98
C GLY A 68 -10.63 -3.43 2.28
N ILE A 69 -11.73 -4.14 2.27
CA ILE A 69 -11.85 -5.49 1.70
C ILE A 69 -13.03 -5.50 0.75
N LEU A 70 -12.80 -6.00 -0.45
CA LEU A 70 -13.80 -6.31 -1.44
C LEU A 70 -13.88 -7.84 -1.58
N HIS A 71 -15.02 -8.41 -1.26
CA HIS A 71 -15.32 -9.82 -1.46
C HIS A 71 -16.20 -9.94 -2.69
N LEU A 72 -15.84 -10.84 -3.61
CA LEU A 72 -16.60 -11.11 -4.84
C LEU A 72 -16.65 -12.62 -5.06
N ARG A 73 -17.81 -13.10 -5.49
CA ARG A 73 -18.02 -14.44 -6.04
C ARG A 73 -18.01 -14.41 -7.57
N GLU A 74 -17.75 -15.55 -8.20
CA GLU A 74 -17.81 -15.65 -9.67
C GLU A 74 -19.17 -15.21 -10.20
N GLY A 75 -19.17 -14.31 -11.20
CA GLY A 75 -20.34 -13.67 -11.76
C GLY A 75 -20.94 -12.54 -10.92
N GLU A 76 -20.34 -12.21 -9.78
CA GLU A 76 -20.79 -11.10 -8.93
C GLU A 76 -20.11 -9.79 -9.33
N THR A 77 -20.93 -8.73 -9.44
CA THR A 77 -20.48 -7.36 -9.66
C THR A 77 -20.71 -6.52 -8.43
N SER A 78 -19.70 -5.81 -7.96
CA SER A 78 -19.81 -4.89 -6.83
C SER A 78 -19.08 -3.58 -7.09
N ASN A 79 -19.65 -2.51 -6.53
CA ASN A 79 -19.03 -1.19 -6.47
C ASN A 79 -18.78 -0.73 -5.03
N ARG A 80 -18.85 -1.65 -4.04
CA ARG A 80 -18.70 -1.32 -2.62
C ARG A 80 -17.66 -2.22 -1.98
N PHE A 81 -16.82 -1.64 -1.15
CA PHE A 81 -15.87 -2.36 -0.33
C PHE A 81 -16.07 -2.05 1.15
N ALA A 82 -15.77 -3.02 1.99
CA ALA A 82 -15.93 -2.93 3.44
C ALA A 82 -14.65 -2.36 4.08
N VAL A 83 -14.78 -1.27 4.80
CA VAL A 83 -13.74 -0.69 5.65
C VAL A 83 -14.06 -1.02 7.10
N ARG A 84 -13.10 -1.57 7.83
CA ARG A 84 -13.26 -1.87 9.26
C ARG A 84 -12.52 -0.85 10.10
N HIS A 85 -13.27 -0.04 10.86
CA HIS A 85 -12.75 0.90 11.86
C HIS A 85 -13.25 0.52 13.26
N ALA A 86 -12.34 0.35 14.21
CA ALA A 86 -12.67 0.09 15.63
C ALA A 86 -13.72 -1.02 15.88
N GLY A 87 -13.83 -2.00 14.98
CA GLY A 87 -14.81 -3.09 15.08
C GLY A 87 -16.11 -2.86 14.31
N GLU A 88 -16.39 -1.65 13.89
CA GLU A 88 -17.48 -1.31 12.99
C GLU A 88 -17.09 -1.53 11.52
N VAL A 89 -18.04 -2.02 10.72
CA VAL A 89 -17.87 -2.21 9.28
C VAL A 89 -18.66 -1.15 8.55
N THR A 90 -17.98 -0.30 7.81
CA THR A 90 -18.58 0.74 6.96
C THR A 90 -18.34 0.39 5.50
N TYR A 91 -19.34 0.59 4.65
CA TYR A 91 -19.21 0.36 3.22
C TYR A 91 -18.91 1.66 2.48
N HIS A 92 -17.80 1.68 1.74
CA HIS A 92 -17.43 2.76 0.86
C HIS A 92 -17.73 2.40 -0.58
N THR A 93 -18.13 3.38 -1.39
CA THR A 93 -18.50 3.18 -2.79
C THR A 93 -17.33 3.53 -3.70
N LEU A 94 -17.02 2.63 -4.64
CA LEU A 94 -16.06 2.86 -5.72
C LEU A 94 -16.72 3.70 -6.83
N PRO A 95 -15.97 4.54 -7.55
CA PRO A 95 -16.45 5.28 -8.71
C PRO A 95 -16.55 4.42 -9.99
N PHE A 96 -16.46 3.11 -9.87
CA PHE A 96 -16.57 2.08 -10.92
C PHE A 96 -17.06 0.77 -10.29
N SER A 97 -17.47 -0.19 -11.10
CA SER A 97 -17.82 -1.53 -10.62
C SER A 97 -16.77 -2.56 -11.04
N VAL A 98 -16.60 -3.55 -10.19
CA VAL A 98 -15.68 -4.67 -10.40
C VAL A 98 -16.50 -5.96 -10.40
N GLU A 99 -16.31 -6.79 -11.41
CA GLU A 99 -16.94 -8.09 -11.56
C GLU A 99 -15.86 -9.18 -11.55
N LEU A 100 -16.10 -10.26 -10.85
CA LEU A 100 -15.25 -11.45 -10.87
C LEU A 100 -15.76 -12.41 -11.94
N ILE A 101 -14.96 -12.64 -12.97
CA ILE A 101 -15.29 -13.57 -14.06
C ILE A 101 -14.92 -15.00 -13.68
N ASN A 102 -13.67 -15.17 -13.24
CA ASN A 102 -13.14 -16.48 -12.92
C ASN A 102 -12.11 -16.39 -11.80
N PHE A 103 -12.09 -17.39 -10.94
CA PHE A 103 -11.08 -17.57 -9.91
C PHE A 103 -10.31 -18.87 -10.15
N THR A 104 -9.00 -18.82 -10.23
CA THR A 104 -8.16 -19.98 -10.48
C THR A 104 -7.21 -20.22 -9.31
N LEU A 105 -7.28 -21.42 -8.73
CA LEU A 105 -6.37 -21.88 -7.70
C LEU A 105 -5.41 -22.93 -8.25
N THR A 106 -4.12 -22.65 -8.22
CA THR A 106 -3.08 -23.62 -8.58
C THR A 106 -2.46 -24.21 -7.32
N ARG A 107 -2.23 -25.52 -7.31
CA ARG A 107 -1.62 -26.24 -6.18
C ARG A 107 -0.23 -26.78 -6.55
N TYR A 108 0.59 -26.99 -5.53
CA TYR A 108 1.86 -27.69 -5.73
C TYR A 108 1.63 -29.14 -6.18
N PRO A 109 2.43 -29.67 -7.11
CA PRO A 109 2.33 -31.07 -7.52
C PRO A 109 2.41 -32.04 -6.33
N GLY A 110 1.38 -32.90 -6.18
CA GLY A 110 1.32 -33.87 -5.09
C GLY A 110 0.93 -33.32 -3.72
N SER A 111 0.47 -32.08 -3.64
CA SER A 111 0.05 -31.43 -2.37
C SER A 111 -1.32 -30.75 -2.52
N SER A 112 -2.08 -30.68 -1.43
CA SER A 112 -3.27 -29.84 -1.34
C SER A 112 -2.96 -28.35 -1.07
N SER A 113 -1.69 -28.00 -0.83
CA SER A 113 -1.28 -26.63 -0.52
C SER A 113 -1.34 -25.75 -1.77
N PRO A 114 -1.94 -24.53 -1.68
CA PRO A 114 -1.99 -23.59 -2.79
C PRO A 114 -0.59 -23.07 -3.12
N SER A 115 -0.24 -23.07 -4.42
CA SER A 115 0.99 -22.48 -4.94
C SER A 115 0.76 -21.08 -5.49
N ALA A 116 -0.38 -20.85 -6.14
CA ALA A 116 -0.80 -19.56 -6.67
C ALA A 116 -2.32 -19.48 -6.74
N TYR A 117 -2.85 -18.29 -6.69
CA TYR A 117 -4.24 -17.99 -6.95
C TYR A 117 -4.36 -16.68 -7.71
N GLU A 118 -5.30 -16.65 -8.63
CA GLU A 118 -5.50 -15.59 -9.61
C GLU A 118 -7.00 -15.30 -9.75
N SER A 119 -7.36 -14.03 -9.83
CA SER A 119 -8.70 -13.54 -10.08
C SER A 119 -8.73 -12.78 -11.40
N GLU A 120 -9.59 -13.18 -12.31
CA GLU A 120 -9.86 -12.47 -13.55
C GLU A 120 -11.05 -11.51 -13.32
N LEU A 121 -10.78 -10.22 -13.45
CA LEU A 121 -11.71 -9.16 -13.12
C LEU A 121 -12.11 -8.37 -14.37
N LEU A 122 -13.38 -7.99 -14.47
CA LEU A 122 -13.83 -6.93 -15.36
C LEU A 122 -14.09 -5.66 -14.55
N VAL A 123 -13.49 -4.58 -14.99
CA VAL A 123 -13.70 -3.25 -14.43
C VAL A 123 -14.56 -2.43 -15.38
N HIS A 124 -15.76 -2.08 -14.93
CA HIS A 124 -16.70 -1.25 -15.69
C HIS A 124 -16.49 0.21 -15.31
N LEU A 125 -15.85 0.97 -16.19
CA LEU A 125 -15.41 2.33 -15.96
C LEU A 125 -15.89 3.25 -17.09
N ASP A 126 -16.74 4.23 -16.77
CA ASP A 126 -17.19 5.29 -17.70
C ASP A 126 -17.70 4.76 -19.08
N GLY A 127 -18.28 3.56 -19.07
CA GLY A 127 -18.80 2.90 -20.30
C GLY A 127 -17.78 2.02 -21.01
N GLU A 128 -16.53 1.97 -20.54
CA GLU A 128 -15.51 1.02 -20.99
C GLU A 128 -15.44 -0.18 -20.04
N VAL A 129 -15.08 -1.33 -20.57
CA VAL A 129 -14.87 -2.56 -19.82
C VAL A 129 -13.42 -2.99 -20.01
N ILE A 130 -12.67 -3.01 -18.91
CA ILE A 130 -11.26 -3.38 -18.87
C ILE A 130 -11.15 -4.76 -18.23
N SER A 131 -10.57 -5.74 -18.91
CA SER A 131 -10.26 -7.05 -18.33
C SER A 131 -8.84 -7.06 -17.79
N GLU A 132 -8.71 -7.38 -16.51
CA GLU A 132 -7.43 -7.44 -15.80
C GLU A 132 -7.34 -8.65 -14.89
N ARG A 133 -6.12 -9.15 -14.69
CA ARG A 133 -5.85 -10.29 -13.82
C ARG A 133 -5.09 -9.87 -12.58
N VAL A 134 -5.62 -10.21 -11.42
CA VAL A 134 -4.99 -9.92 -10.12
C VAL A 134 -4.50 -11.22 -9.49
N TYR A 135 -3.21 -11.28 -9.20
CA TYR A 135 -2.54 -12.41 -8.55
C TYR A 135 -1.46 -11.89 -7.60
N MET A 136 -0.74 -12.79 -6.90
CA MET A 136 0.15 -12.44 -5.77
C MET A 136 1.12 -11.28 -6.04
N ASN A 137 1.63 -11.13 -7.27
CA ASN A 137 2.59 -10.09 -7.66
C ASN A 137 2.06 -9.11 -8.71
N ASN A 138 0.79 -9.22 -9.08
CA ASN A 138 0.14 -8.31 -10.02
C ASN A 138 -1.02 -7.59 -9.35
N VAL A 139 -0.95 -6.27 -9.33
CA VAL A 139 -1.87 -5.38 -8.64
C VAL A 139 -2.67 -4.61 -9.67
N LEU A 140 -3.99 -4.60 -9.55
CA LEU A 140 -4.85 -3.75 -10.35
C LEU A 140 -4.86 -2.33 -9.74
N ASP A 141 -4.49 -1.31 -10.54
CA ASP A 141 -4.53 0.11 -10.13
C ASP A 141 -5.50 0.86 -11.05
N VAL A 142 -6.65 1.28 -10.51
CA VAL A 142 -7.71 2.00 -11.26
C VAL A 142 -8.16 3.23 -10.48
N LYS A 143 -8.06 4.39 -11.09
CA LYS A 143 -8.42 5.70 -10.48
C LYS A 143 -7.83 5.92 -9.08
N GLY A 144 -6.61 5.39 -8.83
CA GLY A 144 -5.91 5.51 -7.55
C GLY A 144 -6.31 4.48 -6.50
N TYR A 145 -7.25 3.59 -6.81
CA TYR A 145 -7.56 2.40 -6.01
C TYR A 145 -6.69 1.24 -6.47
N ARG A 146 -6.05 0.58 -5.51
CA ARG A 146 -5.25 -0.63 -5.72
C ARG A 146 -5.92 -1.84 -5.13
N PHE A 147 -6.01 -2.89 -5.94
CA PHE A 147 -6.58 -4.17 -5.55
C PHE A 147 -5.48 -5.21 -5.49
N PHE A 148 -5.35 -5.83 -4.32
CA PHE A 148 -4.38 -6.87 -4.05
C PHE A 148 -5.11 -8.17 -3.77
N GLN A 149 -4.61 -9.26 -4.28
CA GLN A 149 -5.12 -10.57 -3.93
C GLN A 149 -4.80 -10.90 -2.47
N ALA A 150 -5.80 -10.95 -1.61
CA ALA A 150 -5.61 -11.14 -0.17
C ALA A 150 -5.93 -12.57 0.28
N SER A 151 -7.04 -13.14 -0.19
CA SER A 151 -7.54 -14.46 0.20
C SER A 151 -8.54 -14.96 -0.84
N TYR A 152 -9.11 -16.13 -0.60
CA TYR A 152 -10.15 -16.72 -1.41
C TYR A 152 -11.12 -17.52 -0.52
N ASP A 153 -12.28 -17.88 -1.06
CA ASP A 153 -13.29 -18.67 -0.38
C ASP A 153 -12.89 -20.16 -0.35
N GLN A 154 -13.35 -20.88 0.67
CA GLN A 154 -13.02 -22.30 0.84
C GLN A 154 -13.59 -23.19 -0.29
N ASP A 155 -14.66 -22.74 -0.94
CA ASP A 155 -15.29 -23.40 -2.09
C ASP A 155 -14.62 -23.08 -3.42
N GLU A 156 -13.56 -22.23 -3.41
CA GLU A 156 -12.78 -21.82 -4.59
C GLU A 156 -13.61 -21.08 -5.66
N GLN A 157 -14.77 -20.53 -5.30
CA GLN A 157 -15.67 -19.78 -6.19
C GLN A 157 -15.74 -18.28 -5.87
N GLY A 158 -14.85 -17.80 -5.02
CA GLY A 158 -14.84 -16.41 -4.63
C GLY A 158 -13.46 -15.93 -4.22
N THR A 159 -13.26 -14.64 -4.38
CA THR A 159 -12.02 -13.94 -4.07
C THR A 159 -12.23 -12.87 -3.03
N VAL A 160 -11.23 -12.66 -2.22
CA VAL A 160 -11.15 -11.55 -1.26
C VAL A 160 -9.99 -10.65 -1.67
N LEU A 161 -10.32 -9.46 -2.12
CA LEU A 161 -9.35 -8.44 -2.55
C LEU A 161 -9.16 -7.41 -1.43
N SER A 162 -7.92 -7.08 -1.13
CA SER A 162 -7.61 -5.89 -0.32
C SER A 162 -7.62 -4.68 -1.22
N VAL A 163 -8.41 -3.68 -0.87
CA VAL A 163 -8.54 -2.41 -1.58
C VAL A 163 -7.80 -1.34 -0.81
N ASN A 164 -6.89 -0.63 -1.47
CA ASN A 164 -6.16 0.47 -0.88
C ASN A 164 -6.26 1.72 -1.76
N ARG A 165 -6.60 2.85 -1.16
CA ARG A 165 -6.60 4.17 -1.78
C ARG A 165 -5.66 5.09 -1.04
N ASP A 166 -4.46 5.27 -1.57
CA ASP A 166 -3.43 6.14 -0.99
C ASP A 166 -2.59 6.79 -2.10
N VAL A 167 -3.18 7.73 -2.81
CA VAL A 167 -2.48 8.41 -3.91
C VAL A 167 -1.43 9.38 -3.36
N ALA A 168 -1.79 10.19 -2.36
CA ALA A 168 -0.93 11.23 -1.84
C ALA A 168 0.28 10.68 -1.08
N GLY A 169 0.07 9.82 -0.10
CA GLY A 169 1.14 9.24 0.72
C GLY A 169 2.09 8.40 -0.12
N ARG A 170 1.54 7.59 -1.05
CA ARG A 170 2.32 6.80 -2.01
C ARG A 170 3.22 7.69 -2.88
N THR A 171 2.69 8.78 -3.44
CA THR A 171 3.46 9.69 -4.29
C THR A 171 4.60 10.34 -3.52
N ILE A 172 4.36 10.81 -2.30
CA ILE A 172 5.38 11.39 -1.44
C ILE A 172 6.45 10.35 -1.09
N THR A 173 6.05 9.14 -0.71
CA THR A 173 6.96 8.05 -0.34
C THR A 173 7.86 7.64 -1.52
N TYR A 174 7.29 7.46 -2.73
CA TYR A 174 8.07 7.10 -3.91
C TYR A 174 9.01 8.22 -4.36
N THR A 175 8.61 9.47 -4.21
CA THR A 175 9.51 10.62 -4.42
C THR A 175 10.68 10.56 -3.43
N GLY A 176 10.42 10.22 -2.17
CA GLY A 176 11.46 10.00 -1.16
C GLY A 176 12.43 8.88 -1.55
N TYR A 177 11.93 7.75 -2.04
CA TYR A 177 12.78 6.64 -2.52
C TYR A 177 13.62 7.05 -3.74
N ALA A 178 13.05 7.77 -4.70
CA ALA A 178 13.79 8.26 -5.86
C ALA A 178 14.93 9.20 -5.44
N VAL A 179 14.66 10.18 -4.58
CA VAL A 179 15.66 11.11 -4.06
C VAL A 179 16.74 10.36 -3.26
N LEU A 180 16.36 9.37 -2.44
CA LEU A 180 17.32 8.57 -1.67
C LEU A 180 18.24 7.78 -2.59
N SER A 181 17.69 7.11 -3.62
CA SER A 181 18.47 6.32 -4.58
C SER A 181 19.45 7.18 -5.35
N VAL A 182 19.01 8.34 -5.87
CA VAL A 182 19.88 9.28 -6.58
C VAL A 182 20.96 9.83 -5.66
N SER A 183 20.61 10.23 -4.43
CA SER A 183 21.58 10.74 -3.46
C SER A 183 22.64 9.69 -3.12
N TYR A 184 22.24 8.44 -2.91
CA TYR A 184 23.16 7.35 -2.61
C TYR A 184 24.14 7.10 -3.76
N THR A 185 23.66 7.02 -4.99
CA THR A 185 24.53 6.79 -6.17
C THR A 185 25.53 7.94 -6.38
N HIS A 186 25.11 9.20 -6.22
CA HIS A 186 26.01 10.33 -6.36
C HIS A 186 27.02 10.52 -5.22
N LEU A 187 26.75 9.93 -4.03
CA LEU A 187 27.67 10.01 -2.89
C LEU A 187 28.64 8.85 -2.78
N THR A 188 28.28 7.69 -3.35
CA THR A 188 29.05 6.45 -3.21
C THR A 188 29.82 6.05 -4.47
N LEU A 189 29.46 6.59 -5.62
CA LEU A 189 30.21 6.42 -6.85
C LEU A 189 31.25 7.53 -6.99
N PRO A 190 32.52 7.17 -7.25
CA PRO A 190 33.60 8.15 -7.46
C PRO A 190 33.40 8.96 -8.73
#